data_ba5e43e29707806479df58cbb42df465
#
_entry.id   ba5e43e29707806479df58cbb42df465
#
_cell.length_a   1.000
_cell.length_b   1.000
_cell.length_c   1.000
_cell.angle_alpha   90.00
_cell.angle_beta   90.00
_cell.angle_gamma   90.00
#
_symmetry.space_group_name_H-M   'P 1'
#
loop_
_entity.id
_entity.type
_entity.pdbx_description
1 polymer ?
#
loop_
_entity_poly.entity_id
_entity_poly.type
_entity_poly.pdbx_seq_one_letter_code
_entity_poly.pdbx_strand_id
1 'polypeptide(L)'
;MINGQWLMVKSWIKRNKKEVILLGLILLVGAILRLYKIADYMTFLGDEGRDATIVRRLLVNFDPILIGPGTSIGNMYLGPLYYYLIAPALLIARFSPVGPSVLVALIGVLTIILLWIMTREWFPSASSGRVSWAALIAAGLYAVSPTIVIFSQSSWNPNIMPFFALLSIYSIWKVWKHNAWKWLIVLGISYAFVLQSHYLGILLAPALIIFWLLTLFRLRVTRYALNRFLRYSSLGLVAFLVLMSPLVAFDARHEWRNFSAMRDFIIQKDVSSLAGPQKAIGGFPLKVETAIVRLVGARSEFAGEAVSLLGLLILLSLFVNRKQLDKTKVQGFIILAVWLGVGLLGLSFYRYEIYDHYYGFFFPAPFALTGGLLGYLVEKTQSSGKILTALFVGLLLFASISNSHLWNLPQKQMARSIEVARKIRQEAEGQRFNLAVLAERNYEDGYKYFLEVWGEKVIHLDPLRFEDSVTEQLFVVCEKPKDKCDPTHSPKAEVANFGWSKIDSQWEIGGVVLYKLVHSR
;
A
#
# COMPACT_ATOMS: atom_id res chain seq x y z
N MET A 1 -24.04 7.64 27.43
CA MET A 1 -23.76 6.68 26.34
C MET A 1 -22.34 6.06 26.40
N ILE A 2 -21.28 6.78 26.71
CA ILE A 2 -19.89 6.27 26.74
C ILE A 2 -19.67 5.19 27.83
N ASN A 3 -20.24 5.33 29.03
CA ASN A 3 -20.10 4.38 30.12
C ASN A 3 -20.68 2.97 29.82
N GLY A 4 -21.79 2.88 29.08
CA GLY A 4 -22.40 1.59 28.74
C GLY A 4 -21.60 0.79 27.71
N GLN A 5 -20.98 1.46 26.73
CA GLN A 5 -20.11 0.83 25.72
C GLN A 5 -18.82 0.31 26.36
N TRP A 6 -18.25 1.04 27.32
CA TRP A 6 -17.04 0.64 28.06
C TRP A 6 -17.28 -0.62 28.90
N LEU A 7 -18.44 -0.72 29.55
CA LEU A 7 -18.83 -1.92 30.32
C LEU A 7 -19.01 -3.14 29.42
N MET A 8 -19.60 -2.96 28.23
CA MET A 8 -19.74 -4.05 27.24
C MET A 8 -18.37 -4.55 26.74
N VAL A 9 -17.45 -3.64 26.44
CA VAL A 9 -16.08 -4.00 26.02
C VAL A 9 -15.33 -4.73 27.13
N LYS A 10 -15.37 -4.24 28.39
CA LYS A 10 -14.75 -4.93 29.54
C LYS A 10 -15.33 -6.32 29.77
N SER A 11 -16.64 -6.48 29.68
CA SER A 11 -17.34 -7.76 29.80
C SER A 11 -16.94 -8.72 28.68
N TRP A 12 -16.83 -8.22 27.47
CA TRP A 12 -16.38 -9.00 26.31
C TRP A 12 -14.93 -9.47 26.50
N ILE A 13 -14.00 -8.60 26.90
CA ILE A 13 -12.59 -8.91 27.19
C ILE A 13 -12.49 -10.02 28.25
N LYS A 14 -13.24 -9.91 29.35
CA LYS A 14 -13.24 -10.92 30.41
C LYS A 14 -13.68 -12.29 29.89
N ARG A 15 -14.71 -12.34 29.04
CA ARG A 15 -15.22 -13.60 28.46
C ARG A 15 -14.30 -14.21 27.40
N ASN A 16 -13.52 -13.39 26.71
CA ASN A 16 -12.64 -13.81 25.61
C ASN A 16 -11.14 -13.64 25.93
N LYS A 17 -10.77 -13.74 27.22
CA LYS A 17 -9.41 -13.45 27.72
C LYS A 17 -8.30 -14.14 26.90
N LYS A 18 -8.45 -15.42 26.54
CA LYS A 18 -7.46 -16.17 25.75
C LYS A 18 -7.28 -15.56 24.35
N GLU A 19 -8.38 -15.22 23.67
CA GLU A 19 -8.33 -14.60 22.34
C GLU A 19 -7.67 -13.22 22.39
N VAL A 20 -7.98 -12.41 23.40
CA VAL A 20 -7.38 -11.08 23.61
C VAL A 20 -5.87 -11.17 23.85
N ILE A 21 -5.41 -12.14 24.67
CA ILE A 21 -3.99 -12.36 24.91
C ILE A 21 -3.28 -12.77 23.62
N LEU A 22 -3.83 -13.72 22.86
CA LEU A 22 -3.25 -14.17 21.59
C LEU A 22 -3.21 -13.04 20.56
N LEU A 23 -4.29 -12.25 20.45
CA LEU A 23 -4.31 -11.07 19.61
C LEU A 23 -3.27 -10.04 20.04
N GLY A 24 -3.12 -9.80 21.33
CA GLY A 24 -2.09 -8.91 21.88
C GLY A 24 -0.67 -9.34 21.50
N LEU A 25 -0.37 -10.65 21.55
CA LEU A 25 0.90 -11.21 21.10
C LEU A 25 1.10 -11.02 19.58
N ILE A 26 0.07 -11.28 18.78
CA ILE A 26 0.12 -11.06 17.33
C ILE A 26 0.40 -9.58 17.00
N LEU A 27 -0.26 -8.66 17.70
CA LEU A 27 -0.06 -7.22 17.50
C LEU A 27 1.33 -6.78 17.95
N LEU A 28 1.84 -7.31 19.05
CA LEU A 28 3.19 -7.04 19.53
C LEU A 28 4.24 -7.51 18.50
N VAL A 29 4.14 -8.74 18.02
CA VAL A 29 5.03 -9.27 16.98
C VAL A 29 4.89 -8.45 15.69
N GLY A 30 3.66 -8.16 15.26
CA GLY A 30 3.40 -7.36 14.08
C GLY A 30 3.98 -5.94 14.17
N ALA A 31 3.91 -5.31 15.35
CA ALA A 31 4.51 -4.01 15.61
C ALA A 31 6.05 -4.08 15.63
N ILE A 32 6.63 -5.08 16.30
CA ILE A 32 8.08 -5.27 16.33
C ILE A 32 8.63 -5.44 14.92
N LEU A 33 8.05 -6.32 14.10
CA LEU A 33 8.54 -6.57 12.73
C LEU A 33 8.48 -5.31 11.85
N ARG A 34 7.55 -4.40 12.10
CA ARG A 34 7.38 -3.15 11.32
C ARG A 34 8.22 -2.00 11.82
N LEU A 35 8.47 -1.94 13.13
CA LEU A 35 9.15 -0.81 13.76
C LEU A 35 10.63 -1.09 14.07
N TYR A 36 11.07 -2.36 14.03
CA TYR A 36 12.45 -2.73 14.33
C TYR A 36 13.40 -2.02 13.36
N LYS A 37 14.27 -1.17 13.91
CA LYS A 37 15.25 -0.37 13.16
C LYS A 37 14.65 0.25 11.88
N ILE A 38 13.43 0.77 11.96
CA ILE A 38 12.67 1.26 10.80
C ILE A 38 13.46 2.28 9.98
N ALA A 39 14.27 3.14 10.61
CA ALA A 39 15.13 4.11 9.93
C ALA A 39 16.19 3.47 9.01
N ASP A 40 16.62 2.24 9.34
CA ASP A 40 17.63 1.51 8.57
C ASP A 40 17.02 0.66 7.46
N TYR A 41 15.81 0.09 7.71
CA TYR A 41 15.13 -0.82 6.79
C TYR A 41 14.13 -0.14 5.85
N MET A 42 13.64 1.06 6.19
CA MET A 42 12.71 1.77 5.32
C MET A 42 13.35 2.14 3.98
N THR A 43 12.55 2.12 2.92
CA THR A 43 12.94 2.71 1.65
C THR A 43 12.96 4.23 1.78
N PHE A 44 14.03 4.84 1.31
CA PHE A 44 14.15 6.29 1.18
C PHE A 44 14.94 6.62 -0.09
N LEU A 45 14.21 6.72 -1.17
CA LEU A 45 14.69 7.00 -2.52
C LEU A 45 14.04 8.29 -3.05
N GLY A 46 14.06 8.48 -4.35
CA GLY A 46 13.50 9.67 -4.98
C GLY A 46 12.02 9.90 -4.67
N ASP A 47 11.18 8.87 -4.71
CA ASP A 47 9.75 9.01 -4.44
C ASP A 47 9.48 9.49 -3.01
N GLU A 48 10.11 8.87 -2.02
CA GLU A 48 9.95 9.24 -0.61
C GLU A 48 10.55 10.63 -0.32
N GLY A 49 11.68 10.96 -0.97
CA GLY A 49 12.30 12.27 -0.88
C GLY A 49 11.45 13.39 -1.47
N ARG A 50 10.89 13.16 -2.66
CA ARG A 50 9.92 14.07 -3.31
C ARG A 50 8.69 14.30 -2.42
N ASP A 51 8.10 13.21 -1.92
CA ASP A 51 6.90 13.28 -1.08
C ASP A 51 7.18 14.06 0.22
N ALA A 52 8.33 13.80 0.87
CA ALA A 52 8.76 14.54 2.05
C ALA A 52 9.00 16.03 1.75
N THR A 53 9.60 16.37 0.58
CA THR A 53 9.81 17.75 0.14
C THR A 53 8.48 18.49 -0.06
N ILE A 54 7.53 17.88 -0.78
CA ILE A 54 6.21 18.47 -1.05
C ILE A 54 5.47 18.73 0.25
N VAL A 55 5.44 17.73 1.15
CA VAL A 55 4.77 17.86 2.46
C VAL A 55 5.47 18.88 3.35
N ARG A 56 6.82 18.98 3.32
CA ARG A 56 7.54 20.02 4.05
C ARG A 56 7.16 21.42 3.56
N ARG A 57 7.05 21.63 2.24
CA ARG A 57 6.61 22.92 1.67
C ARG A 57 5.20 23.28 2.11
N LEU A 58 4.27 22.32 2.15
CA LEU A 58 2.94 22.53 2.74
C LEU A 58 3.04 23.02 4.19
N LEU A 59 3.90 22.43 5.01
CA LEU A 59 3.99 22.72 6.44
C LEU A 59 4.75 24.03 6.75
N VAL A 60 5.72 24.42 5.93
CA VAL A 60 6.56 25.60 6.13
C VAL A 60 6.03 26.82 5.39
N ASN A 61 5.60 26.66 4.15
CA ASN A 61 5.16 27.74 3.26
C ASN A 61 3.64 27.86 3.17
N PHE A 62 2.91 26.89 3.74
CA PHE A 62 1.45 26.78 3.62
C PHE A 62 0.94 26.63 2.17
N ASP A 63 1.77 26.01 1.30
CA ASP A 63 1.41 25.75 -0.11
C ASP A 63 0.38 24.62 -0.21
N PRO A 64 -0.88 24.88 -0.61
CA PRO A 64 -1.90 23.85 -0.70
C PRO A 64 -1.62 22.88 -1.83
N ILE A 65 -1.73 21.58 -1.54
CA ILE A 65 -1.44 20.51 -2.50
C ILE A 65 -2.74 20.07 -3.16
N LEU A 66 -2.84 20.19 -4.49
CA LEU A 66 -4.01 19.77 -5.27
C LEU A 66 -3.85 18.40 -5.91
N ILE A 67 -2.61 17.97 -6.18
CA ILE A 67 -2.28 16.68 -6.80
C ILE A 67 -1.33 15.89 -5.92
N GLY A 68 -1.42 14.57 -6.05
CA GLY A 68 -0.51 13.62 -5.43
C GLY A 68 0.64 13.21 -6.36
N PRO A 69 1.28 12.07 -6.09
CA PRO A 69 2.35 11.53 -6.91
C PRO A 69 1.91 11.27 -8.36
N GLY A 70 2.84 11.45 -9.30
CA GLY A 70 2.68 10.99 -10.68
C GLY A 70 2.60 9.45 -10.73
N THR A 71 1.95 8.93 -11.76
CA THR A 71 1.82 7.49 -11.99
C THR A 71 2.71 7.04 -13.15
N SER A 72 2.89 5.72 -13.31
CA SER A 72 3.55 5.14 -14.48
C SER A 72 2.73 5.29 -15.78
N ILE A 73 1.48 5.72 -15.70
CA ILE A 73 0.65 6.12 -16.83
C ILE A 73 0.94 7.59 -17.07
N GLY A 74 1.83 7.91 -18.00
CA GLY A 74 2.35 9.26 -18.23
C GLY A 74 1.28 10.37 -18.14
N ASN A 75 1.66 11.54 -17.64
CA ASN A 75 0.78 12.70 -17.39
C ASN A 75 -0.44 12.48 -16.50
N MET A 76 -0.52 11.34 -15.81
CA MET A 76 -1.56 11.04 -14.83
C MET A 76 -1.02 11.16 -13.41
N TYR A 77 -1.69 11.95 -12.58
CA TYR A 77 -1.39 12.16 -11.16
C TYR A 77 -2.48 11.56 -10.27
N LEU A 78 -2.09 11.11 -9.08
CA LEU A 78 -3.02 10.73 -8.03
C LEU A 78 -3.55 11.98 -7.30
N GLY A 79 -4.51 11.82 -6.41
CA GLY A 79 -4.95 12.91 -5.55
C GLY A 79 -4.03 13.09 -4.32
N PRO A 80 -4.16 14.21 -3.59
CA PRO A 80 -3.21 14.64 -2.58
C PRO A 80 -3.43 14.05 -1.18
N LEU A 81 -4.45 13.20 -0.95
CA LEU A 81 -4.83 12.75 0.40
C LEU A 81 -3.68 12.08 1.16
N TYR A 82 -2.80 11.37 0.45
CA TYR A 82 -1.63 10.76 1.06
C TYR A 82 -0.72 11.82 1.70
N TYR A 83 -0.45 12.91 1.02
CA TYR A 83 0.39 14.01 1.52
C TYR A 83 -0.20 14.65 2.78
N TYR A 84 -1.50 14.93 2.78
CA TYR A 84 -2.19 15.46 3.96
C TYR A 84 -2.19 14.46 5.13
N LEU A 85 -2.29 13.16 4.86
CA LEU A 85 -2.26 12.11 5.88
C LEU A 85 -0.90 12.05 6.59
N ILE A 86 0.21 12.16 5.85
CA ILE A 86 1.57 12.03 6.41
C ILE A 86 2.10 13.35 6.98
N ALA A 87 1.50 14.49 6.67
CA ALA A 87 1.97 15.80 7.10
C ALA A 87 2.09 15.94 8.64
N PRO A 88 1.11 15.52 9.47
CA PRO A 88 1.27 15.57 10.91
C PRO A 88 2.44 14.72 11.42
N ALA A 89 2.68 13.55 10.82
CA ALA A 89 3.76 12.66 11.23
C ALA A 89 5.13 13.24 10.88
N LEU A 90 5.28 13.88 9.72
CA LEU A 90 6.50 14.58 9.33
C LEU A 90 6.79 15.77 10.28
N LEU A 91 5.75 16.53 10.63
CA LEU A 91 5.87 17.67 11.56
C LEU A 91 6.29 17.20 12.97
N ILE A 92 5.61 16.20 13.53
CA ILE A 92 5.94 15.64 14.86
C ILE A 92 7.36 15.09 14.91
N ALA A 93 7.81 14.48 13.81
CA ALA A 93 9.18 13.97 13.67
C ALA A 93 10.22 15.06 13.35
N ARG A 94 9.87 16.36 13.44
CA ARG A 94 10.75 17.48 13.13
C ARG A 94 11.39 17.37 11.75
N PHE A 95 10.55 17.06 10.76
CA PHE A 95 10.92 16.84 9.36
C PHE A 95 11.82 15.63 9.11
N SER A 96 11.88 14.66 10.04
CA SER A 96 12.52 13.37 9.76
C SER A 96 11.59 12.48 8.95
N PRO A 97 12.02 11.93 7.79
CA PRO A 97 11.21 10.99 6.99
C PRO A 97 10.84 9.69 7.72
N VAL A 98 11.48 9.41 8.87
CA VAL A 98 11.11 8.28 9.74
C VAL A 98 9.69 8.44 10.29
N GLY A 99 9.24 9.69 10.56
CA GLY A 99 7.89 9.94 11.08
C GLY A 99 6.78 9.40 10.20
N PRO A 100 6.70 9.78 8.92
CA PRO A 100 5.78 9.18 7.95
C PRO A 100 5.87 7.66 7.85
N SER A 101 7.08 7.08 7.86
CA SER A 101 7.27 5.62 7.83
C SER A 101 6.71 4.93 9.08
N VAL A 102 6.90 5.52 10.27
CA VAL A 102 6.26 5.05 11.51
C VAL A 102 4.73 5.12 11.42
N LEU A 103 4.17 6.19 10.86
CA LEU A 103 2.72 6.29 10.65
C LEU A 103 2.20 5.16 9.76
N VAL A 104 2.89 4.87 8.64
CA VAL A 104 2.53 3.75 7.74
C VAL A 104 2.63 2.41 8.48
N ALA A 105 3.66 2.20 9.28
CA ALA A 105 3.81 1.00 10.12
C ALA A 105 2.64 0.84 11.11
N LEU A 106 2.21 1.93 11.76
CA LEU A 106 1.05 1.92 12.65
C LEU A 106 -0.26 1.64 11.90
N ILE A 107 -0.45 2.17 10.71
CA ILE A 107 -1.58 1.83 9.82
C ILE A 107 -1.54 0.34 9.47
N GLY A 108 -0.36 -0.23 9.22
CA GLY A 108 -0.16 -1.67 9.04
C GLY A 108 -0.60 -2.49 10.25
N VAL A 109 -0.30 -2.04 11.49
CA VAL A 109 -0.78 -2.68 12.72
C VAL A 109 -2.29 -2.53 12.88
N LEU A 110 -2.86 -1.36 12.56
CA LEU A 110 -4.32 -1.16 12.56
C LEU A 110 -5.02 -2.08 11.55
N THR A 111 -4.35 -2.39 10.42
CA THR A 111 -4.87 -3.34 9.44
C THR A 111 -4.98 -4.75 10.03
N ILE A 112 -4.04 -5.18 10.87
CA ILE A 112 -4.12 -6.47 11.59
C ILE A 112 -5.37 -6.51 12.48
N ILE A 113 -5.62 -5.43 13.22
CA ILE A 113 -6.80 -5.31 14.10
C ILE A 113 -8.09 -5.37 13.28
N LEU A 114 -8.17 -4.58 12.21
CA LEU A 114 -9.36 -4.52 11.36
C LEU A 114 -9.61 -5.87 10.67
N LEU A 115 -8.57 -6.55 10.21
CA LEU A 115 -8.65 -7.88 9.62
C LEU A 115 -9.16 -8.92 10.63
N TRP A 116 -8.67 -8.87 11.87
CA TRP A 116 -9.17 -9.73 12.95
C TRP A 116 -10.66 -9.46 13.23
N ILE A 117 -11.07 -8.18 13.38
CA ILE A 117 -12.48 -7.80 13.61
C ILE A 117 -13.37 -8.35 12.50
N MET A 118 -12.99 -8.08 11.26
CA MET A 118 -13.75 -8.46 10.07
C MET A 118 -13.86 -9.98 9.94
N THR A 119 -12.73 -10.70 10.05
CA THR A 119 -12.70 -12.16 9.92
C THR A 119 -13.49 -12.82 11.05
N ARG A 120 -13.42 -12.28 12.26
CA ARG A 120 -14.21 -12.74 13.40
C ARG A 120 -15.72 -12.58 13.20
N GLU A 121 -16.13 -11.50 12.57
CA GLU A 121 -17.53 -11.25 12.25
C GLU A 121 -18.02 -12.13 11.10
N TRP A 122 -17.17 -12.39 10.11
CA TRP A 122 -17.54 -13.21 8.94
C TRP A 122 -17.55 -14.71 9.25
N PHE A 123 -16.66 -15.15 10.11
CA PHE A 123 -16.48 -16.55 10.51
C PHE A 123 -16.65 -16.70 12.02
N PRO A 124 -17.88 -16.50 12.54
CA PRO A 124 -18.12 -16.62 13.98
C PRO A 124 -17.85 -18.03 14.45
N SER A 125 -17.27 -18.18 15.66
CA SER A 125 -17.13 -19.49 16.32
C SER A 125 -18.49 -20.10 16.62
N ALA A 126 -18.60 -21.41 16.49
CA ALA A 126 -19.85 -22.16 16.69
C ALA A 126 -20.43 -22.02 18.11
N SER A 127 -19.65 -21.57 19.09
CA SER A 127 -20.10 -21.38 20.47
C SER A 127 -19.66 -20.05 21.02
N SER A 128 -20.55 -19.37 21.74
CA SER A 128 -20.26 -18.12 22.44
C SER A 128 -19.11 -18.29 23.44
N GLY A 129 -18.16 -17.37 23.44
CA GLY A 129 -16.99 -17.40 24.34
C GLY A 129 -15.84 -18.31 23.91
N ARG A 130 -15.93 -18.98 22.76
CA ARG A 130 -14.79 -19.70 22.19
C ARG A 130 -13.90 -18.77 21.36
N VAL A 131 -12.61 -19.09 21.34
CA VAL A 131 -11.60 -18.41 20.50
C VAL A 131 -11.97 -18.50 19.02
N SER A 132 -11.95 -17.36 18.32
CA SER A 132 -12.10 -17.34 16.86
C SER A 132 -10.76 -17.67 16.18
N TRP A 133 -10.53 -18.96 15.93
CA TRP A 133 -9.31 -19.40 15.25
C TRP A 133 -9.19 -18.82 13.84
N ALA A 134 -10.29 -18.69 13.11
CA ALA A 134 -10.31 -18.05 11.79
C ALA A 134 -9.68 -16.64 11.83
N ALA A 135 -10.12 -15.83 12.80
CA ALA A 135 -9.65 -14.45 12.94
C ALA A 135 -8.19 -14.35 13.40
N LEU A 136 -7.79 -15.20 14.37
CA LEU A 136 -6.41 -15.21 14.87
C LEU A 136 -5.42 -15.70 13.80
N ILE A 137 -5.78 -16.73 13.02
CA ILE A 137 -4.95 -17.24 11.92
C ILE A 137 -4.79 -16.16 10.85
N ALA A 138 -5.88 -15.53 10.40
CA ALA A 138 -5.82 -14.45 9.42
C ALA A 138 -4.93 -13.30 9.89
N ALA A 139 -5.15 -12.81 11.11
CA ALA A 139 -4.38 -11.73 11.71
C ALA A 139 -2.91 -12.10 11.91
N GLY A 140 -2.63 -13.32 12.40
CA GLY A 140 -1.28 -13.82 12.65
C GLY A 140 -0.46 -13.95 11.37
N LEU A 141 -1.00 -14.59 10.34
CA LEU A 141 -0.33 -14.74 9.05
C LEU A 141 -0.09 -13.37 8.37
N TYR A 142 -1.07 -12.46 8.41
CA TYR A 142 -0.91 -11.10 7.91
C TYR A 142 0.17 -10.32 8.67
N ALA A 143 0.23 -10.50 9.99
CA ALA A 143 1.20 -9.80 10.85
C ALA A 143 2.65 -10.12 10.47
N VAL A 144 2.94 -11.36 10.07
CA VAL A 144 4.30 -11.87 9.83
C VAL A 144 4.67 -12.01 8.35
N SER A 145 3.72 -11.88 7.42
CA SER A 145 4.00 -12.02 5.98
C SER A 145 5.10 -11.06 5.52
N PRO A 146 6.20 -11.55 4.92
CA PRO A 146 7.33 -10.72 4.50
C PRO A 146 6.92 -9.58 3.57
N THR A 147 6.08 -9.87 2.57
CA THR A 147 5.56 -8.85 1.64
C THR A 147 4.81 -7.75 2.39
N ILE A 148 3.93 -8.10 3.32
CA ILE A 148 3.15 -7.13 4.09
C ILE A 148 4.04 -6.30 5.02
N VAL A 149 5.04 -6.91 5.64
CA VAL A 149 5.98 -6.21 6.54
C VAL A 149 6.80 -5.19 5.75
N ILE A 150 7.39 -5.57 4.61
CA ILE A 150 8.18 -4.67 3.76
C ILE A 150 7.38 -3.43 3.36
N PHE A 151 6.17 -3.60 2.82
CA PHE A 151 5.32 -2.48 2.41
C PHE A 151 4.74 -1.68 3.58
N SER A 152 4.82 -2.18 4.82
CA SER A 152 4.40 -1.45 6.01
C SER A 152 5.53 -0.63 6.67
N GLN A 153 6.77 -0.70 6.17
CA GLN A 153 7.92 -0.01 6.78
C GLN A 153 8.31 1.30 6.09
N SER A 154 7.75 1.58 4.92
CA SER A 154 8.14 2.73 4.10
C SER A 154 6.98 3.66 3.84
N SER A 155 7.25 4.96 3.89
CA SER A 155 6.29 6.02 3.59
C SER A 155 6.14 6.19 2.09
N TRP A 156 5.28 5.36 1.49
CA TRP A 156 4.96 5.40 0.07
C TRP A 156 3.44 5.31 -0.13
N ASN A 157 2.89 6.07 -1.07
CA ASN A 157 1.43 6.19 -1.24
C ASN A 157 0.67 4.86 -1.39
N PRO A 158 1.15 3.79 -2.09
CA PRO A 158 0.43 2.53 -2.16
C PRO A 158 0.35 1.79 -0.83
N ASN A 159 1.25 2.06 0.11
CA ASN A 159 1.41 1.29 1.34
C ASN A 159 0.26 1.46 2.35
N ILE A 160 -0.52 2.54 2.23
CA ILE A 160 -1.73 2.74 3.05
C ILE A 160 -2.98 2.10 2.44
N MET A 161 -2.94 1.74 1.15
CA MET A 161 -4.10 1.21 0.43
C MET A 161 -4.72 -0.05 1.07
N PRO A 162 -3.95 -1.03 1.61
CA PRO A 162 -4.52 -2.23 2.22
C PRO A 162 -5.48 -1.95 3.38
N PHE A 163 -5.17 -0.95 4.21
CA PHE A 163 -6.06 -0.55 5.31
C PHE A 163 -7.38 0.04 4.79
N PHE A 164 -7.30 0.99 3.87
CA PHE A 164 -8.48 1.66 3.35
C PHE A 164 -9.33 0.75 2.45
N ALA A 165 -8.71 -0.17 1.71
CA ALA A 165 -9.42 -1.19 0.94
C ALA A 165 -10.19 -2.16 1.87
N LEU A 166 -9.53 -2.64 2.93
CA LEU A 166 -10.16 -3.47 3.95
C LEU A 166 -11.33 -2.75 4.64
N LEU A 167 -11.14 -1.46 4.98
CA LEU A 167 -12.17 -0.62 5.58
C LEU A 167 -13.35 -0.40 4.62
N SER A 168 -13.10 -0.25 3.32
CA SER A 168 -14.14 -0.13 2.29
C SER A 168 -14.97 -1.42 2.18
N ILE A 169 -14.32 -2.58 2.14
CA ILE A 169 -14.99 -3.89 2.11
C ILE A 169 -15.76 -4.15 3.41
N TYR A 170 -15.20 -3.79 4.55
CA TYR A 170 -15.90 -3.92 5.82
C TYR A 170 -17.11 -2.97 5.90
N SER A 171 -16.98 -1.77 5.37
CA SER A 171 -18.08 -0.80 5.31
C SER A 171 -19.25 -1.31 4.49
N ILE A 172 -18.99 -1.83 3.29
CA ILE A 172 -20.08 -2.38 2.45
C ILE A 172 -20.66 -3.66 3.06
N TRP A 173 -19.88 -4.48 3.77
CA TRP A 173 -20.40 -5.60 4.56
C TRP A 173 -21.38 -5.13 5.63
N LYS A 174 -21.04 -4.08 6.41
CA LYS A 174 -21.93 -3.51 7.43
C LYS A 174 -23.25 -3.00 6.84
N VAL A 175 -23.18 -2.45 5.64
CA VAL A 175 -24.37 -2.00 4.90
C VAL A 175 -25.19 -3.21 4.42
N TRP A 176 -24.55 -4.14 3.74
CA TRP A 176 -25.22 -5.29 3.12
C TRP A 176 -25.81 -6.25 4.16
N LYS A 177 -25.05 -6.57 5.21
CA LYS A 177 -25.46 -7.57 6.23
C LYS A 177 -26.31 -6.97 7.35
N HIS A 178 -25.96 -5.78 7.85
CA HIS A 178 -26.51 -5.25 9.09
C HIS A 178 -27.40 -4.02 8.89
N ASN A 179 -27.63 -3.55 7.66
CA ASN A 179 -28.37 -2.32 7.35
C ASN A 179 -27.81 -1.08 8.08
N ALA A 180 -26.49 -1.08 8.33
CA ALA A 180 -25.80 -0.02 9.06
C ALA A 180 -25.43 1.12 8.09
N TRP A 181 -26.43 1.92 7.68
CA TRP A 181 -26.32 2.89 6.59
C TRP A 181 -25.24 3.95 6.78
N LYS A 182 -24.91 4.33 8.01
CA LYS A 182 -23.83 5.29 8.29
C LYS A 182 -22.48 4.86 7.74
N TRP A 183 -22.26 3.54 7.55
CA TRP A 183 -21.04 3.00 6.96
C TRP A 183 -20.86 3.35 5.49
N LEU A 184 -21.91 3.86 4.79
CA LEU A 184 -21.77 4.39 3.44
C LEU A 184 -20.92 5.67 3.39
N ILE A 185 -20.94 6.49 4.47
CA ILE A 185 -20.05 7.65 4.57
C ILE A 185 -18.61 7.18 4.75
N VAL A 186 -18.38 6.19 5.63
CA VAL A 186 -17.05 5.58 5.83
C VAL A 186 -16.55 4.96 4.52
N LEU A 187 -17.44 4.30 3.76
CA LEU A 187 -17.13 3.76 2.45
C LEU A 187 -16.66 4.86 1.48
N GLY A 188 -17.37 5.98 1.39
CA GLY A 188 -17.00 7.09 0.51
C GLY A 188 -15.62 7.66 0.87
N ILE A 189 -15.35 7.86 2.16
CA ILE A 189 -14.05 8.35 2.65
C ILE A 189 -12.95 7.33 2.35
N SER A 190 -13.13 6.08 2.76
CA SER A 190 -12.09 5.05 2.60
C SER A 190 -11.78 4.75 1.14
N TYR A 191 -12.79 4.75 0.27
CA TYR A 191 -12.58 4.49 -1.15
C TYR A 191 -11.89 5.67 -1.86
N ALA A 192 -12.10 6.92 -1.42
CA ALA A 192 -11.31 8.07 -1.90
C ALA A 192 -9.82 7.89 -1.59
N PHE A 193 -9.46 7.39 -0.40
CA PHE A 193 -8.08 7.05 -0.07
C PHE A 193 -7.54 5.91 -0.94
N VAL A 194 -8.33 4.88 -1.21
CA VAL A 194 -7.92 3.77 -2.09
C VAL A 194 -7.53 4.27 -3.48
N LEU A 195 -8.38 5.08 -4.12
CA LEU A 195 -8.12 5.61 -5.47
C LEU A 195 -6.93 6.57 -5.50
N GLN A 196 -6.73 7.36 -4.45
CA GLN A 196 -5.63 8.30 -4.37
C GLN A 196 -4.32 7.66 -3.86
N SER A 197 -4.37 6.41 -3.41
CA SER A 197 -3.17 5.63 -3.09
C SER A 197 -2.56 4.96 -4.32
N HIS A 198 -3.39 4.42 -5.20
CA HIS A 198 -2.95 3.80 -6.46
C HIS A 198 -4.13 3.65 -7.44
N TYR A 199 -3.89 3.93 -8.74
CA TYR A 199 -4.95 3.86 -9.77
C TYR A 199 -5.60 2.48 -9.91
N LEU A 200 -4.88 1.38 -9.64
CA LEU A 200 -5.46 0.04 -9.62
C LEU A 200 -6.48 -0.19 -8.48
N GLY A 201 -6.59 0.73 -7.54
CA GLY A 201 -7.69 0.76 -6.58
C GLY A 201 -9.08 0.82 -7.21
N ILE A 202 -9.18 1.21 -8.51
CA ILE A 202 -10.42 1.16 -9.29
C ILE A 202 -10.95 -0.28 -9.43
N LEU A 203 -10.08 -1.29 -9.38
CA LEU A 203 -10.46 -2.69 -9.44
C LEU A 203 -11.26 -3.17 -8.21
N LEU A 204 -11.30 -2.38 -7.14
CA LEU A 204 -12.15 -2.63 -5.98
C LEU A 204 -13.61 -2.20 -6.23
N ALA A 205 -13.84 -1.20 -7.11
CA ALA A 205 -15.16 -0.63 -7.36
C ALA A 205 -16.23 -1.66 -7.74
N PRO A 206 -15.99 -2.61 -8.68
CA PRO A 206 -17.03 -3.58 -9.05
C PRO A 206 -17.51 -4.42 -7.86
N ALA A 207 -16.61 -4.82 -6.95
CA ALA A 207 -17.02 -5.55 -5.74
C ALA A 207 -17.92 -4.70 -4.84
N LEU A 208 -17.57 -3.43 -4.62
CA LEU A 208 -18.38 -2.49 -3.83
C LEU A 208 -19.75 -2.26 -4.47
N ILE A 209 -19.79 -2.06 -5.79
CA ILE A 209 -21.01 -1.83 -6.57
C ILE A 209 -21.94 -3.06 -6.51
N ILE A 210 -21.41 -4.28 -6.66
CA ILE A 210 -22.19 -5.51 -6.59
C ILE A 210 -22.95 -5.57 -5.25
N PHE A 211 -22.29 -5.39 -4.11
CA PHE A 211 -22.94 -5.46 -2.79
C PHE A 211 -23.86 -4.26 -2.52
N TRP A 212 -23.54 -3.08 -3.07
CA TRP A 212 -24.44 -1.92 -3.03
C TRP A 212 -25.73 -2.21 -3.81
N LEU A 213 -25.64 -2.75 -5.04
CA LEU A 213 -26.79 -3.14 -5.87
C LEU A 213 -27.61 -4.27 -5.21
N LEU A 214 -26.96 -5.31 -4.67
CA LEU A 214 -27.66 -6.37 -3.93
C LEU A 214 -28.45 -5.81 -2.75
N THR A 215 -27.92 -4.79 -2.08
CA THR A 215 -28.62 -4.10 -0.99
C THR A 215 -29.80 -3.28 -1.52
N LEU A 216 -29.59 -2.51 -2.58
CA LEU A 216 -30.63 -1.70 -3.25
C LEU A 216 -31.82 -2.58 -3.69
N PHE A 217 -31.54 -3.68 -4.40
CA PHE A 217 -32.59 -4.60 -4.87
C PHE A 217 -33.37 -5.26 -3.74
N ARG A 218 -32.69 -5.60 -2.64
CA ARG A 218 -33.35 -6.15 -1.44
C ARG A 218 -34.28 -5.14 -0.77
N LEU A 219 -33.94 -3.85 -0.77
CA LEU A 219 -34.68 -2.79 -0.08
C LEU A 219 -35.82 -2.17 -0.89
N ARG A 220 -35.90 -2.42 -2.20
CA ARG A 220 -36.90 -1.77 -3.08
C ARG A 220 -38.35 -1.97 -2.62
N VAL A 221 -38.63 -3.02 -1.84
CA VAL A 221 -39.98 -3.31 -1.30
C VAL A 221 -40.28 -2.49 -0.03
N THR A 222 -39.27 -2.02 0.69
CA THR A 222 -39.41 -1.31 1.96
C THR A 222 -39.03 0.16 1.82
N ARG A 223 -40.02 1.00 1.44
CA ARG A 223 -39.82 2.42 1.09
C ARG A 223 -39.03 3.23 2.14
N TYR A 224 -39.33 3.05 3.42
CA TYR A 224 -38.62 3.75 4.52
C TYR A 224 -37.13 3.39 4.59
N ALA A 225 -36.80 2.11 4.55
CA ALA A 225 -35.42 1.64 4.58
C ALA A 225 -34.64 2.08 3.32
N LEU A 226 -35.30 2.04 2.15
CA LEU A 226 -34.75 2.52 0.88
C LEU A 226 -34.38 4.00 0.95
N ASN A 227 -35.28 4.87 1.44
CA ASN A 227 -35.00 6.31 1.56
C ASN A 227 -33.81 6.59 2.47
N ARG A 228 -33.68 5.87 3.59
CA ARG A 228 -32.51 5.99 4.47
C ARG A 228 -31.24 5.51 3.79
N PHE A 229 -31.28 4.39 3.11
CA PHE A 229 -30.14 3.86 2.34
C PHE A 229 -29.68 4.86 1.27
N LEU A 230 -30.59 5.40 0.46
CA LEU A 230 -30.27 6.40 -0.57
C LEU A 230 -29.71 7.69 0.03
N ARG A 231 -30.29 8.19 1.12
CA ARG A 231 -29.76 9.36 1.83
C ARG A 231 -28.31 9.17 2.26
N TYR A 232 -27.98 8.04 2.88
CA TYR A 232 -26.59 7.78 3.30
C TYR A 232 -25.68 7.45 2.13
N SER A 233 -26.18 6.88 1.03
CA SER A 233 -25.44 6.73 -0.22
C SER A 233 -25.05 8.09 -0.80
N SER A 234 -25.99 9.06 -0.82
CA SER A 234 -25.69 10.43 -1.25
C SER A 234 -24.67 11.11 -0.35
N LEU A 235 -24.79 10.96 0.97
CA LEU A 235 -23.80 11.51 1.92
C LEU A 235 -22.42 10.88 1.73
N GLY A 236 -22.34 9.58 1.50
CA GLY A 236 -21.10 8.89 1.19
C GLY A 236 -20.48 9.34 -0.14
N LEU A 237 -21.32 9.52 -1.16
CA LEU A 237 -20.87 10.07 -2.46
C LEU A 237 -20.36 11.50 -2.31
N VAL A 238 -21.06 12.35 -1.57
CA VAL A 238 -20.62 13.74 -1.29
C VAL A 238 -19.26 13.72 -0.57
N ALA A 239 -19.09 12.90 0.47
CA ALA A 239 -17.81 12.77 1.17
C ALA A 239 -16.68 12.31 0.21
N PHE A 240 -16.95 11.35 -0.66
CA PHE A 240 -16.03 10.92 -1.70
C PHE A 240 -15.66 12.06 -2.66
N LEU A 241 -16.66 12.77 -3.21
CA LEU A 241 -16.46 13.86 -4.16
C LEU A 241 -15.72 15.05 -3.53
N VAL A 242 -15.98 15.38 -2.27
CA VAL A 242 -15.23 16.41 -1.53
C VAL A 242 -13.76 16.04 -1.42
N LEU A 243 -13.44 14.77 -1.11
CA LEU A 243 -12.05 14.31 -1.01
C LEU A 243 -11.36 14.17 -2.39
N MET A 244 -12.12 13.99 -3.46
CA MET A 244 -11.60 13.98 -4.84
C MET A 244 -11.50 15.39 -5.44
N SER A 245 -12.16 16.39 -4.86
CA SER A 245 -12.27 17.72 -5.45
C SER A 245 -10.94 18.43 -5.72
N PRO A 246 -9.85 18.28 -4.91
CA PRO A 246 -8.58 18.92 -5.25
C PRO A 246 -8.02 18.43 -6.59
N LEU A 247 -8.07 17.11 -6.82
CA LEU A 247 -7.62 16.52 -8.09
C LEU A 247 -8.48 16.97 -9.26
N VAL A 248 -9.81 17.01 -9.08
CA VAL A 248 -10.75 17.49 -10.12
C VAL A 248 -10.53 18.98 -10.43
N ALA A 249 -10.31 19.79 -9.39
CA ALA A 249 -10.02 21.23 -9.57
C ALA A 249 -8.70 21.46 -10.31
N PHE A 250 -7.68 20.65 -10.02
CA PHE A 250 -6.43 20.69 -10.77
C PHE A 250 -6.68 20.32 -12.23
N ASP A 251 -7.36 19.21 -12.49
CA ASP A 251 -7.57 18.68 -13.84
C ASP A 251 -8.38 19.64 -14.71
N ALA A 252 -9.43 20.26 -14.14
CA ALA A 252 -10.24 21.27 -14.82
C ALA A 252 -9.42 22.53 -15.22
N ARG A 253 -8.36 22.87 -14.46
CA ARG A 253 -7.45 23.99 -14.77
C ARG A 253 -6.35 23.64 -15.76
N HIS A 254 -6.11 22.35 -16.02
CA HIS A 254 -5.03 21.83 -16.85
C HIS A 254 -5.57 20.98 -18.00
N GLU A 255 -6.65 21.43 -18.65
CA GLU A 255 -7.20 20.84 -19.88
C GLU A 255 -7.58 19.35 -19.75
N TRP A 256 -7.98 18.92 -18.55
CA TRP A 256 -8.40 17.56 -18.24
C TRP A 256 -7.32 16.50 -18.54
N ARG A 257 -6.06 16.80 -18.23
CA ARG A 257 -4.91 15.93 -18.49
C ARG A 257 -5.05 14.54 -17.88
N ASN A 258 -5.43 14.44 -16.59
CA ASN A 258 -5.61 13.16 -15.93
C ASN A 258 -6.72 12.34 -16.57
N PHE A 259 -7.85 12.99 -16.86
CA PHE A 259 -8.97 12.33 -17.53
C PHE A 259 -8.57 11.85 -18.93
N SER A 260 -7.85 12.65 -19.69
CA SER A 260 -7.36 12.28 -21.03
C SER A 260 -6.37 11.12 -20.94
N ALA A 261 -5.40 11.16 -20.03
CA ALA A 261 -4.44 10.08 -19.81
C ALA A 261 -5.12 8.76 -19.42
N MET A 262 -6.11 8.82 -18.52
CA MET A 262 -6.88 7.64 -18.12
C MET A 262 -7.75 7.09 -19.27
N ARG A 263 -8.39 7.97 -20.04
CA ARG A 263 -9.16 7.58 -21.22
C ARG A 263 -8.28 6.88 -22.26
N ASP A 264 -7.12 7.47 -22.56
CA ASP A 264 -6.19 6.96 -23.56
C ASP A 264 -5.59 5.61 -23.12
N PHE A 265 -5.29 5.46 -21.83
CA PHE A 265 -4.88 4.19 -21.21
C PHE A 265 -5.93 3.06 -21.40
N ILE A 266 -7.22 3.38 -21.39
CA ILE A 266 -8.30 2.41 -21.53
C ILE A 266 -8.66 2.15 -23.00
N ILE A 267 -8.71 3.21 -23.83
CA ILE A 267 -9.34 3.17 -25.17
C ILE A 267 -8.32 3.04 -26.30
N GLN A 268 -7.16 3.67 -26.22
CA GLN A 268 -6.19 3.68 -27.33
C GLN A 268 -5.43 2.35 -27.41
N LYS A 269 -5.60 1.63 -28.52
CA LYS A 269 -5.00 0.30 -28.75
C LYS A 269 -3.48 0.29 -28.65
N ASP A 270 -2.81 1.34 -29.06
CA ASP A 270 -1.35 1.45 -29.09
C ASP A 270 -0.76 1.84 -27.72
N VAL A 271 -1.55 2.52 -26.89
CA VAL A 271 -1.21 2.94 -25.52
C VAL A 271 -1.89 2.04 -24.46
N SER A 272 -2.89 1.26 -24.89
CA SER A 272 -3.68 0.40 -24.00
C SER A 272 -2.80 -0.68 -23.36
N SER A 273 -2.71 -0.61 -22.06
CA SER A 273 -2.09 -1.64 -21.22
C SER A 273 -3.02 -2.83 -20.93
N LEU A 274 -4.17 -2.90 -21.62
CA LEU A 274 -5.14 -3.97 -21.43
C LEU A 274 -4.91 -5.13 -22.39
N ALA A 275 -4.90 -6.35 -21.87
CA ALA A 275 -4.86 -7.59 -22.63
C ALA A 275 -6.25 -7.90 -23.20
N GLY A 276 -6.30 -8.51 -24.40
CA GLY A 276 -7.56 -9.05 -24.89
C GLY A 276 -8.14 -10.15 -23.99
N PRO A 277 -9.47 -10.41 -24.03
CA PRO A 277 -10.15 -11.33 -23.11
C PRO A 277 -9.53 -12.73 -23.04
N GLN A 278 -9.12 -13.30 -24.16
CA GLN A 278 -8.50 -14.63 -24.21
C GLN A 278 -7.18 -14.68 -23.45
N LYS A 279 -6.30 -13.66 -23.62
CA LYS A 279 -5.03 -13.56 -22.89
C LYS A 279 -5.26 -13.29 -21.40
N ALA A 280 -6.26 -12.49 -21.06
CA ALA A 280 -6.62 -12.21 -19.67
C ALA A 280 -7.11 -13.49 -18.96
N ILE A 281 -8.01 -14.24 -19.57
CA ILE A 281 -8.52 -15.51 -19.00
C ILE A 281 -7.39 -16.54 -18.89
N GLY A 282 -6.55 -16.70 -19.92
CA GLY A 282 -5.40 -17.60 -19.88
C GLY A 282 -4.36 -17.23 -18.82
N GLY A 283 -4.17 -15.94 -18.53
CA GLY A 283 -3.26 -15.45 -17.49
C GLY A 283 -3.81 -15.49 -16.07
N PHE A 284 -5.12 -15.70 -15.88
CA PHE A 284 -5.76 -15.68 -14.58
C PHE A 284 -5.18 -16.70 -13.57
N PRO A 285 -4.96 -17.99 -13.91
CA PRO A 285 -4.38 -18.94 -12.96
C PRO A 285 -3.01 -18.51 -12.44
N LEU A 286 -2.16 -18.00 -13.30
CA LEU A 286 -0.83 -17.49 -12.92
C LEU A 286 -0.94 -16.30 -11.95
N LYS A 287 -1.92 -15.41 -12.12
CA LYS A 287 -2.15 -14.29 -11.19
C LYS A 287 -2.63 -14.76 -9.83
N VAL A 288 -3.48 -15.80 -9.79
CA VAL A 288 -3.93 -16.44 -8.54
C VAL A 288 -2.73 -17.05 -7.82
N GLU A 289 -1.94 -17.87 -8.51
CA GLU A 289 -0.74 -18.50 -7.96
C GLU A 289 0.26 -17.46 -7.43
N THR A 290 0.59 -16.47 -8.25
CA THR A 290 1.51 -15.38 -7.84
C THR A 290 1.00 -14.67 -6.58
N ALA A 291 -0.29 -14.33 -6.51
CA ALA A 291 -0.87 -13.70 -5.33
C ALA A 291 -0.78 -14.58 -4.08
N ILE A 292 -1.05 -15.90 -4.21
CA ILE A 292 -0.94 -16.84 -3.11
C ILE A 292 0.51 -16.96 -2.63
N VAL A 293 1.45 -17.20 -3.55
CA VAL A 293 2.89 -17.34 -3.24
C VAL A 293 3.43 -16.08 -2.58
N ARG A 294 3.15 -14.91 -3.15
CA ARG A 294 3.68 -13.62 -2.65
C ARG A 294 3.12 -13.19 -1.31
N LEU A 295 1.86 -13.51 -1.02
CA LEU A 295 1.16 -13.05 0.19
C LEU A 295 1.16 -14.14 1.28
N VAL A 296 0.30 -15.15 1.14
CA VAL A 296 0.09 -16.18 2.18
C VAL A 296 1.23 -17.19 2.21
N GLY A 297 1.75 -17.58 1.06
CA GLY A 297 2.91 -18.46 0.91
C GLY A 297 4.24 -17.84 1.34
N ALA A 298 4.21 -16.57 1.78
CA ALA A 298 5.37 -15.87 2.30
C ALA A 298 6.59 -15.88 1.33
N ARG A 299 6.35 -15.74 0.03
CA ARG A 299 7.34 -15.81 -1.05
C ARG A 299 8.01 -17.19 -1.22
N SER A 300 7.44 -18.24 -0.67
CA SER A 300 7.84 -19.63 -0.86
C SER A 300 6.88 -20.32 -1.82
N GLU A 301 7.38 -20.85 -2.94
CA GLU A 301 6.57 -21.60 -3.91
C GLU A 301 5.96 -22.82 -3.26
N PHE A 302 6.75 -23.62 -2.54
CA PHE A 302 6.27 -24.79 -1.80
C PHE A 302 5.13 -24.46 -0.83
N ALA A 303 5.27 -23.37 -0.04
CA ALA A 303 4.22 -22.96 0.87
C ALA A 303 2.97 -22.44 0.11
N GLY A 304 3.15 -21.77 -1.02
CA GLY A 304 2.08 -21.33 -1.91
C GLY A 304 1.30 -22.49 -2.53
N GLU A 305 1.99 -23.51 -3.03
CA GLU A 305 1.38 -24.74 -3.54
C GLU A 305 0.61 -25.48 -2.45
N ALA A 306 1.17 -25.59 -1.25
CA ALA A 306 0.50 -26.19 -0.10
C ALA A 306 -0.78 -25.43 0.29
N VAL A 307 -0.76 -24.08 0.27
CA VAL A 307 -1.95 -23.23 0.47
C VAL A 307 -3.00 -23.50 -0.61
N SER A 308 -2.58 -23.58 -1.87
CA SER A 308 -3.47 -23.79 -3.01
C SER A 308 -4.15 -25.15 -2.93
N LEU A 309 -3.37 -26.21 -2.67
CA LEU A 309 -3.88 -27.58 -2.56
C LEU A 309 -4.84 -27.74 -1.37
N LEU A 310 -4.40 -27.37 -0.18
CA LEU A 310 -5.25 -27.48 1.03
C LEU A 310 -6.49 -26.60 0.91
N GLY A 311 -6.33 -25.39 0.39
CA GLY A 311 -7.44 -24.46 0.15
C GLY A 311 -8.48 -25.08 -0.81
N LEU A 312 -8.05 -25.69 -1.92
CA LEU A 312 -8.94 -26.36 -2.87
C LEU A 312 -9.68 -27.52 -2.20
N LEU A 313 -9.00 -28.38 -1.45
CA LEU A 313 -9.62 -29.50 -0.74
C LEU A 313 -10.70 -29.04 0.26
N ILE A 314 -10.40 -27.96 1.00
CA ILE A 314 -11.38 -27.40 1.94
C ILE A 314 -12.55 -26.76 1.19
N LEU A 315 -12.31 -26.04 0.08
CA LEU A 315 -13.37 -25.47 -0.76
C LEU A 315 -14.29 -26.53 -1.34
N LEU A 316 -13.75 -27.65 -1.80
CA LEU A 316 -14.55 -28.81 -2.24
C LEU A 316 -15.40 -29.38 -1.10
N SER A 317 -14.80 -29.52 0.10
CA SER A 317 -15.54 -29.95 1.30
C SER A 317 -16.66 -28.97 1.68
N LEU A 318 -16.40 -27.65 1.58
CA LEU A 318 -17.41 -26.61 1.81
C LEU A 318 -18.54 -26.68 0.80
N PHE A 319 -18.23 -26.90 -0.47
CA PHE A 319 -19.24 -27.02 -1.52
C PHE A 319 -20.17 -28.21 -1.29
N VAL A 320 -19.62 -29.38 -0.95
CA VAL A 320 -20.40 -30.58 -0.62
C VAL A 320 -21.28 -30.35 0.61
N ASN A 321 -20.75 -29.70 1.64
CA ASN A 321 -21.44 -29.49 2.92
C ASN A 321 -22.14 -28.12 3.05
N ARG A 322 -22.31 -27.39 1.95
CA ARG A 322 -22.83 -26.01 1.94
C ARG A 322 -24.16 -25.80 2.66
N LYS A 323 -25.03 -26.82 2.69
CA LYS A 323 -26.34 -26.77 3.37
C LYS A 323 -26.22 -26.75 4.90
N GLN A 324 -25.09 -27.18 5.46
CA GLN A 324 -24.84 -27.24 6.90
C GLN A 324 -24.10 -26.00 7.41
N LEU A 325 -23.68 -25.11 6.51
CA LEU A 325 -22.94 -23.91 6.89
C LEU A 325 -23.85 -22.82 7.45
N ASP A 326 -23.34 -22.14 8.48
CA ASP A 326 -23.96 -20.89 8.95
C ASP A 326 -24.06 -19.86 7.82
N LYS A 327 -25.22 -19.20 7.73
CA LYS A 327 -25.50 -18.20 6.67
C LYS A 327 -24.47 -17.06 6.67
N THR A 328 -23.94 -16.66 7.81
CA THR A 328 -22.94 -15.59 7.91
C THR A 328 -21.60 -16.03 7.33
N LYS A 329 -21.18 -17.29 7.60
CA LYS A 329 -19.95 -17.85 7.01
C LYS A 329 -20.05 -17.96 5.48
N VAL A 330 -21.19 -18.40 4.96
CA VAL A 330 -21.45 -18.43 3.50
C VAL A 330 -21.31 -17.03 2.91
N GLN A 331 -21.91 -16.03 3.54
CA GLN A 331 -21.83 -14.64 3.09
C GLN A 331 -20.40 -14.09 3.19
N GLY A 332 -19.63 -14.47 4.23
CA GLY A 332 -18.21 -14.14 4.34
C GLY A 332 -17.37 -14.72 3.19
N PHE A 333 -17.62 -15.97 2.80
CA PHE A 333 -16.97 -16.56 1.62
C PHE A 333 -17.42 -15.90 0.31
N ILE A 334 -18.68 -15.50 0.17
CA ILE A 334 -19.17 -14.81 -1.03
C ILE A 334 -18.48 -13.46 -1.20
N ILE A 335 -18.38 -12.64 -0.15
CA ILE A 335 -17.73 -11.33 -0.27
C ILE A 335 -16.23 -11.46 -0.57
N LEU A 336 -15.54 -12.47 -0.01
CA LEU A 336 -14.15 -12.77 -0.33
C LEU A 336 -13.99 -13.24 -1.77
N ALA A 337 -14.87 -14.14 -2.24
CA ALA A 337 -14.83 -14.64 -3.61
C ALA A 337 -15.07 -13.52 -4.63
N VAL A 338 -16.02 -12.61 -4.37
CA VAL A 338 -16.26 -11.45 -5.24
C VAL A 338 -15.07 -10.50 -5.20
N TRP A 339 -14.54 -10.17 -4.01
CA TRP A 339 -13.41 -9.25 -3.87
C TRP A 339 -12.15 -9.76 -4.58
N LEU A 340 -11.74 -11.00 -4.28
CA LEU A 340 -10.59 -11.64 -4.92
C LEU A 340 -10.83 -11.90 -6.41
N GLY A 341 -11.99 -12.44 -6.75
CA GLY A 341 -12.31 -12.81 -8.14
C GLY A 341 -12.30 -11.61 -9.07
N VAL A 342 -12.98 -10.52 -8.68
CA VAL A 342 -13.00 -9.27 -9.47
C VAL A 342 -11.62 -8.64 -9.52
N GLY A 343 -10.89 -8.60 -8.39
CA GLY A 343 -9.56 -8.01 -8.33
C GLY A 343 -8.54 -8.75 -9.20
N LEU A 344 -8.47 -10.08 -9.08
CA LEU A 344 -7.55 -10.92 -9.85
C LEU A 344 -7.91 -10.95 -11.34
N LEU A 345 -9.22 -11.00 -11.65
CA LEU A 345 -9.68 -10.91 -13.04
C LEU A 345 -9.29 -9.55 -13.65
N GLY A 346 -9.50 -8.46 -12.92
CA GLY A 346 -9.10 -7.12 -13.36
C GLY A 346 -7.59 -7.02 -13.62
N LEU A 347 -6.77 -7.56 -12.71
CA LEU A 347 -5.31 -7.62 -12.91
C LEU A 347 -4.91 -8.52 -14.08
N SER A 348 -5.69 -9.51 -14.44
CA SER A 348 -5.40 -10.38 -15.60
C SER A 348 -5.52 -9.64 -16.93
N PHE A 349 -6.29 -8.55 -16.99
CA PHE A 349 -6.32 -7.66 -18.15
C PHE A 349 -5.10 -6.74 -18.24
N TYR A 350 -4.31 -6.58 -17.19
CA TYR A 350 -3.13 -5.73 -17.19
C TYR A 350 -1.96 -6.42 -17.90
N ARG A 351 -1.38 -5.77 -18.93
CA ARG A 351 -0.37 -6.38 -19.83
C ARG A 351 1.05 -6.34 -19.29
N TYR A 352 1.35 -5.32 -18.47
CA TYR A 352 2.70 -5.11 -17.98
C TYR A 352 3.00 -5.95 -16.74
N GLU A 353 4.26 -5.94 -16.32
CA GLU A 353 4.70 -6.58 -15.08
C GLU A 353 3.88 -6.08 -13.89
N ILE A 354 3.44 -7.00 -13.04
CA ILE A 354 2.70 -6.70 -11.83
C ILE A 354 3.66 -6.78 -10.65
N TYR A 355 3.90 -5.64 -10.04
CA TYR A 355 4.68 -5.54 -8.81
C TYR A 355 3.82 -5.86 -7.59
N ASP A 356 4.47 -6.29 -6.48
CA ASP A 356 3.76 -6.71 -5.28
C ASP A 356 2.75 -5.66 -4.76
N HIS A 357 3.08 -4.37 -4.80
CA HIS A 357 2.19 -3.30 -4.34
C HIS A 357 0.91 -3.14 -5.17
N TYR A 358 0.86 -3.66 -6.41
CA TYR A 358 -0.34 -3.65 -7.24
C TYR A 358 -1.47 -4.52 -6.66
N TYR A 359 -1.13 -5.50 -5.82
CA TYR A 359 -2.11 -6.29 -5.08
C TYR A 359 -2.66 -5.59 -3.83
N GLY A 360 -2.18 -4.38 -3.48
CA GLY A 360 -2.51 -3.66 -2.25
C GLY A 360 -4.00 -3.51 -1.97
N PHE A 361 -4.84 -3.33 -3.00
CA PHE A 361 -6.29 -3.19 -2.84
C PHE A 361 -7.00 -4.49 -2.39
N PHE A 362 -6.31 -5.64 -2.38
CA PHE A 362 -6.83 -6.87 -1.79
C PHE A 362 -5.83 -7.63 -0.89
N PHE A 363 -4.71 -7.03 -0.47
CA PHE A 363 -3.73 -7.68 0.41
C PHE A 363 -4.35 -8.45 1.58
N PRO A 364 -5.36 -7.94 2.32
CA PRO A 364 -5.94 -8.66 3.46
C PRO A 364 -6.82 -9.86 3.08
N ALA A 365 -7.35 -9.88 1.86
CA ALA A 365 -8.37 -10.86 1.47
C ALA A 365 -7.88 -12.33 1.45
N PRO A 366 -6.69 -12.67 0.90
CA PRO A 366 -6.17 -14.04 0.94
C PRO A 366 -5.96 -14.57 2.36
N PHE A 367 -5.56 -13.69 3.30
CA PHE A 367 -5.39 -14.07 4.71
C PHE A 367 -6.73 -14.31 5.39
N ALA A 368 -7.75 -13.47 5.12
CA ALA A 368 -9.11 -13.69 5.61
C ALA A 368 -9.69 -15.01 5.07
N LEU A 369 -9.46 -15.30 3.79
CA LEU A 369 -9.89 -16.56 3.16
C LEU A 369 -9.19 -17.76 3.82
N THR A 370 -7.87 -17.74 3.94
CA THR A 370 -7.08 -18.80 4.59
C THR A 370 -7.53 -19.01 6.04
N GLY A 371 -7.69 -17.93 6.81
CA GLY A 371 -8.21 -18.00 8.17
C GLY A 371 -9.61 -18.61 8.23
N GLY A 372 -10.52 -18.22 7.34
CA GLY A 372 -11.87 -18.77 7.25
C GLY A 372 -11.88 -20.27 6.91
N LEU A 373 -11.06 -20.70 5.95
CA LEU A 373 -10.92 -22.10 5.54
C LEU A 373 -10.34 -22.97 6.66
N LEU A 374 -9.26 -22.54 7.28
CA LEU A 374 -8.63 -23.27 8.39
C LEU A 374 -9.52 -23.28 9.65
N GLY A 375 -10.22 -22.17 9.93
CA GLY A 375 -11.22 -22.11 11.00
C GLY A 375 -12.36 -23.12 10.81
N TYR A 376 -12.85 -23.25 9.57
CA TYR A 376 -13.83 -24.28 9.22
C TYR A 376 -13.28 -25.70 9.44
N LEU A 377 -12.04 -25.97 9.05
CA LEU A 377 -11.38 -27.26 9.23
C LEU A 377 -11.30 -27.62 10.73
N VAL A 378 -10.88 -26.68 11.58
CA VAL A 378 -10.82 -26.85 13.05
C VAL A 378 -12.17 -27.20 13.65
N GLU A 379 -13.24 -26.57 13.17
CA GLU A 379 -14.58 -26.80 13.69
C GLU A 379 -15.17 -28.15 13.24
N LYS A 380 -14.92 -28.54 11.99
CA LYS A 380 -15.53 -29.74 11.39
C LYS A 380 -14.88 -31.04 11.85
N THR A 381 -13.54 -31.09 11.98
CA THR A 381 -12.79 -32.33 12.16
C THR A 381 -12.19 -32.48 13.56
N GLN A 382 -12.62 -31.68 14.52
CA GLN A 382 -12.20 -31.75 15.93
C GLN A 382 -10.68 -31.83 16.12
N SER A 383 -10.16 -32.94 16.67
CA SER A 383 -8.73 -33.07 17.03
C SER A 383 -7.81 -33.15 15.82
N SER A 384 -8.18 -33.93 14.78
CA SER A 384 -7.37 -34.07 13.55
C SER A 384 -7.26 -32.76 12.79
N GLY A 385 -8.35 -31.98 12.69
CA GLY A 385 -8.30 -30.67 12.07
C GLY A 385 -7.48 -29.64 12.83
N LYS A 386 -7.47 -29.70 14.16
CA LYS A 386 -6.61 -28.84 14.96
C LYS A 386 -5.14 -29.14 14.73
N ILE A 387 -4.77 -30.43 14.71
CA ILE A 387 -3.38 -30.84 14.44
C ILE A 387 -2.96 -30.42 13.02
N LEU A 388 -3.76 -30.74 12.01
CA LEU A 388 -3.47 -30.37 10.63
C LEU A 388 -3.35 -28.84 10.46
N THR A 389 -4.27 -28.08 11.05
CA THR A 389 -4.22 -26.62 11.03
C THR A 389 -2.96 -26.09 11.74
N ALA A 390 -2.60 -26.65 12.90
CA ALA A 390 -1.40 -26.25 13.63
C ALA A 390 -0.11 -26.52 12.82
N LEU A 391 0.00 -27.69 12.20
CA LEU A 391 1.12 -28.05 11.32
C LEU A 391 1.18 -27.10 10.10
N PHE A 392 0.05 -26.82 9.50
CA PHE A 392 -0.03 -25.95 8.33
C PHE A 392 0.30 -24.48 8.65
N VAL A 393 -0.26 -23.95 9.74
CA VAL A 393 0.11 -22.61 10.25
C VAL A 393 1.58 -22.56 10.62
N GLY A 394 2.11 -23.64 11.26
CA GLY A 394 3.54 -23.78 11.55
C GLY A 394 4.41 -23.69 10.29
N LEU A 395 4.04 -24.37 9.20
CA LEU A 395 4.70 -24.28 7.90
C LEU A 395 4.71 -22.82 7.38
N LEU A 396 3.57 -22.14 7.40
CA LEU A 396 3.46 -20.76 6.90
C LEU A 396 4.23 -19.76 7.78
N LEU A 397 4.25 -19.95 9.09
CA LEU A 397 5.07 -19.16 10.00
C LEU A 397 6.56 -19.40 9.76
N PHE A 398 6.96 -20.65 9.59
CA PHE A 398 8.34 -20.99 9.22
C PHE A 398 8.75 -20.34 7.90
N ALA A 399 7.95 -20.45 6.85
CA ALA A 399 8.20 -19.78 5.57
C ALA A 399 8.29 -18.26 5.73
N SER A 400 7.41 -17.66 6.54
CA SER A 400 7.42 -16.21 6.81
C SER A 400 8.70 -15.77 7.54
N ILE A 401 9.16 -16.54 8.51
CA ILE A 401 10.39 -16.26 9.25
C ILE A 401 11.60 -16.43 8.32
N SER A 402 11.69 -17.56 7.61
CA SER A 402 12.82 -17.86 6.72
C SER A 402 13.00 -16.86 5.59
N ASN A 403 11.89 -16.33 5.04
CA ASN A 403 11.91 -15.35 3.97
C ASN A 403 11.78 -13.89 4.45
N SER A 404 11.96 -13.66 5.76
CA SER A 404 11.94 -12.30 6.29
C SER A 404 13.13 -11.50 5.79
N HIS A 405 12.87 -10.30 5.24
CA HIS A 405 13.93 -9.39 4.81
C HIS A 405 14.79 -8.86 5.99
N LEU A 406 14.31 -9.01 7.24
CA LEU A 406 15.05 -8.60 8.44
C LEU A 406 16.29 -9.46 8.72
N TRP A 407 16.45 -10.60 8.04
CA TRP A 407 17.69 -11.39 8.05
C TRP A 407 18.79 -10.77 7.20
N ASN A 408 18.43 -9.94 6.22
CA ASN A 408 19.38 -9.24 5.39
C ASN A 408 19.91 -7.99 6.10
N LEU A 409 21.11 -7.57 5.74
CA LEU A 409 21.64 -6.30 6.21
C LEU A 409 20.75 -5.15 5.72
N PRO A 410 20.44 -4.16 6.57
CA PRO A 410 19.62 -3.02 6.18
C PRO A 410 20.35 -2.17 5.12
N GLN A 411 19.61 -1.69 4.15
CA GLN A 411 20.16 -0.88 3.06
C GLN A 411 20.57 0.55 3.50
N LYS A 412 20.07 1.02 4.64
CA LYS A 412 20.36 2.33 5.25
C LYS A 412 20.27 3.50 4.26
N GLN A 413 19.30 3.46 3.36
CA GLN A 413 19.17 4.44 2.27
C GLN A 413 19.07 5.89 2.77
N MET A 414 18.29 6.11 3.85
CA MET A 414 18.21 7.44 4.46
C MET A 414 19.55 7.91 5.04
N ALA A 415 20.28 7.05 5.73
CA ALA A 415 21.60 7.38 6.26
C ALA A 415 22.58 7.73 5.15
N ARG A 416 22.60 6.94 4.06
CA ARG A 416 23.36 7.25 2.83
C ARG A 416 23.01 8.63 2.30
N SER A 417 21.72 8.93 2.14
CA SER A 417 21.27 10.24 1.62
C SER A 417 21.74 11.38 2.50
N ILE A 418 21.73 11.21 3.83
CA ILE A 418 22.23 12.20 4.80
C ILE A 418 23.74 12.40 4.67
N GLU A 419 24.52 11.31 4.58
CA GLU A 419 25.98 11.36 4.48
C GLU A 419 26.43 12.07 3.19
N VAL A 420 25.84 11.67 2.05
CA VAL A 420 26.12 12.28 0.75
C VAL A 420 25.71 13.74 0.72
N ALA A 421 24.51 14.07 1.20
CA ALA A 421 24.04 15.45 1.25
C ALA A 421 24.93 16.34 2.15
N ARG A 422 25.46 15.82 3.27
CA ARG A 422 26.45 16.55 4.11
C ARG A 422 27.72 16.82 3.34
N LYS A 423 28.21 15.85 2.58
CA LYS A 423 29.43 16.05 1.77
C LYS A 423 29.19 17.07 0.67
N ILE A 424 28.07 17.00 -0.03
CA ILE A 424 27.68 18.00 -1.04
C ILE A 424 27.66 19.41 -0.39
N ARG A 425 26.99 19.55 0.75
CA ARG A 425 26.90 20.80 1.50
C ARG A 425 28.29 21.39 1.82
N GLN A 426 29.20 20.52 2.27
CA GLN A 426 30.57 20.92 2.59
C GLN A 426 31.33 21.43 1.36
N GLU A 427 31.21 20.69 0.22
CA GLU A 427 31.95 20.96 -1.01
C GLU A 427 31.33 22.04 -1.90
N ALA A 428 30.06 22.35 -1.66
CA ALA A 428 29.35 23.41 -2.38
C ALA A 428 29.76 24.82 -1.88
N GLU A 429 30.33 24.92 -0.69
CA GLU A 429 30.84 26.18 -0.11
C GLU A 429 29.83 27.34 -0.11
N GLY A 430 28.53 27.02 0.06
CA GLY A 430 27.44 27.98 0.02
C GLY A 430 27.06 28.50 -1.38
N GLN A 431 27.72 28.01 -2.43
CA GLN A 431 27.40 28.35 -3.83
C GLN A 431 26.19 27.58 -4.33
N ARG A 432 25.58 28.09 -5.38
CA ARG A 432 24.52 27.39 -6.12
C ARG A 432 25.11 26.18 -6.85
N PHE A 433 24.35 25.08 -6.93
CA PHE A 433 24.77 23.90 -7.64
C PHE A 433 23.59 23.13 -8.24
N ASN A 434 23.87 22.38 -9.29
CA ASN A 434 22.97 21.37 -9.84
C ASN A 434 23.26 20.00 -9.19
N LEU A 435 22.27 19.10 -9.19
CA LEU A 435 22.39 17.75 -8.63
C LEU A 435 21.86 16.74 -9.64
N ALA A 436 22.62 15.66 -9.86
CA ALA A 436 22.21 14.52 -10.68
C ALA A 436 22.44 13.21 -9.92
N VAL A 437 21.63 12.19 -10.22
CA VAL A 437 21.80 10.83 -9.69
C VAL A 437 21.85 9.83 -10.82
N LEU A 438 22.94 9.08 -10.93
CA LEU A 438 23.12 7.99 -11.90
C LEU A 438 22.78 6.66 -11.22
N ALA A 439 21.53 6.23 -11.34
CA ALA A 439 21.01 5.00 -10.76
C ALA A 439 20.08 4.28 -11.74
N GLU A 440 19.74 3.01 -11.47
CA GLU A 440 18.76 2.27 -12.27
C GLU A 440 17.31 2.60 -11.90
N ARG A 441 17.05 2.79 -10.59
CA ARG A 441 15.68 2.96 -10.04
C ARG A 441 15.61 4.04 -8.98
N ASN A 442 16.52 5.03 -9.02
CA ASN A 442 16.55 6.15 -8.09
C ASN A 442 16.80 7.46 -8.84
N TYR A 443 16.43 8.58 -8.22
CA TYR A 443 16.66 9.93 -8.71
C TYR A 443 16.95 10.87 -7.53
N GLU A 444 17.22 12.15 -7.79
CA GLU A 444 17.87 13.08 -6.88
C GLU A 444 17.09 13.46 -5.62
N ASP A 445 15.76 13.31 -5.59
CA ASP A 445 14.93 13.90 -4.53
C ASP A 445 15.21 13.32 -3.13
N GLY A 446 15.69 12.08 -3.03
CA GLY A 446 16.13 11.51 -1.74
C GLY A 446 17.30 12.26 -1.11
N TYR A 447 18.25 12.72 -1.91
CA TYR A 447 19.40 13.54 -1.50
C TYR A 447 19.01 15.01 -1.34
N LYS A 448 18.26 15.53 -2.30
CA LYS A 448 17.79 16.90 -2.37
C LYS A 448 16.95 17.29 -1.16
N TYR A 449 16.14 16.38 -0.63
CA TYR A 449 15.33 16.62 0.57
C TYR A 449 16.17 17.19 1.72
N PHE A 450 17.29 16.56 2.07
CA PHE A 450 18.13 17.00 3.17
C PHE A 450 18.85 18.31 2.86
N LEU A 451 19.29 18.50 1.62
CA LEU A 451 19.89 19.77 1.18
C LEU A 451 18.90 20.93 1.31
N GLU A 452 17.64 20.76 0.88
CA GLU A 452 16.59 21.77 1.06
C GLU A 452 16.25 22.01 2.53
N VAL A 453 16.20 20.97 3.38
CA VAL A 453 15.97 21.12 4.82
C VAL A 453 17.06 21.97 5.47
N TRP A 454 18.30 21.86 5.02
CA TRP A 454 19.43 22.62 5.52
C TRP A 454 19.62 23.99 4.86
N GLY A 455 18.75 24.35 3.91
CA GLY A 455 18.76 25.66 3.25
C GLY A 455 19.79 25.80 2.14
N GLU A 456 20.28 24.69 1.59
CA GLU A 456 21.24 24.70 0.49
C GLU A 456 20.58 25.13 -0.84
N LYS A 457 21.37 25.73 -1.72
CA LYS A 457 20.93 26.34 -2.98
C LYS A 457 20.96 25.35 -4.14
N VAL A 458 20.17 24.27 -4.04
CA VAL A 458 20.03 23.27 -5.11
C VAL A 458 19.18 23.87 -6.24
N ILE A 459 19.73 23.99 -7.44
CA ILE A 459 19.02 24.51 -8.61
C ILE A 459 18.60 23.33 -9.51
N HIS A 460 17.31 23.24 -9.76
CA HIS A 460 16.81 22.28 -10.74
C HIS A 460 17.13 22.76 -12.16
N LEU A 461 17.76 21.90 -12.94
CA LEU A 461 18.15 22.22 -14.30
C LEU A 461 16.90 22.18 -15.19
N ASP A 462 16.56 23.32 -15.79
CA ASP A 462 15.40 23.51 -16.66
C ASP A 462 15.86 23.78 -18.10
N PRO A 463 15.66 22.84 -19.04
CA PRO A 463 16.05 23.02 -20.43
C PRO A 463 15.40 24.22 -21.12
N LEU A 464 14.25 24.71 -20.62
CA LEU A 464 13.54 25.87 -21.16
C LEU A 464 14.07 27.21 -20.62
N ARG A 465 14.84 27.17 -19.49
CA ARG A 465 15.48 28.32 -18.87
C ARG A 465 16.93 28.00 -18.55
N PHE A 466 17.66 27.60 -19.57
CA PHE A 466 19.01 27.09 -19.47
C PHE A 466 19.95 28.07 -18.75
N GLU A 467 19.99 29.34 -19.19
CA GLU A 467 20.89 30.37 -18.66
C GLU A 467 20.71 30.63 -17.15
N ASP A 468 19.47 30.50 -16.64
CA ASP A 468 19.14 30.72 -15.23
C ASP A 468 19.31 29.47 -14.36
N SER A 469 19.27 28.28 -14.97
CA SER A 469 19.20 26.99 -14.27
C SER A 469 20.51 26.20 -14.26
N VAL A 470 21.46 26.49 -15.17
CA VAL A 470 22.81 25.92 -15.12
C VAL A 470 23.66 26.72 -14.13
N THR A 471 24.39 26.00 -13.28
CA THR A 471 25.27 26.60 -12.26
C THR A 471 26.73 26.27 -12.56
N GLU A 472 27.67 26.88 -11.85
CA GLU A 472 29.11 26.67 -12.04
C GLU A 472 29.60 25.28 -11.63
N GLN A 473 28.77 24.53 -10.87
CA GLN A 473 29.12 23.21 -10.34
C GLN A 473 27.93 22.26 -10.37
N LEU A 474 28.20 21.01 -10.73
CA LEU A 474 27.23 19.90 -10.71
C LEU A 474 27.75 18.80 -9.80
N PHE A 475 26.94 18.40 -8.83
CA PHE A 475 27.22 17.18 -8.06
C PHE A 475 26.51 15.99 -8.70
N VAL A 476 27.26 14.91 -8.96
CA VAL A 476 26.73 13.67 -9.55
C VAL A 476 26.92 12.55 -8.55
N VAL A 477 25.81 11.99 -8.05
CA VAL A 477 25.82 10.81 -7.18
C VAL A 477 25.67 9.57 -8.07
N CYS A 478 26.63 8.69 -8.08
CA CYS A 478 26.56 7.43 -8.82
C CYS A 478 26.33 6.25 -7.88
N GLU A 479 25.18 5.61 -8.01
CA GLU A 479 24.78 4.39 -7.29
C GLU A 479 25.07 3.10 -8.09
N LYS A 480 25.63 3.24 -9.29
CA LYS A 480 26.06 2.11 -10.14
C LYS A 480 27.45 1.65 -9.72
N PRO A 481 27.86 0.42 -10.11
CA PRO A 481 29.26 0.00 -10.02
C PRO A 481 30.19 1.04 -10.68
N LYS A 482 31.36 1.28 -10.10
CA LYS A 482 32.27 2.37 -10.50
C LYS A 482 32.67 2.32 -11.99
N ASP A 483 32.81 1.12 -12.56
CA ASP A 483 33.09 0.86 -13.97
C ASP A 483 31.93 1.25 -14.91
N LYS A 484 30.72 1.43 -14.39
CA LYS A 484 29.51 1.83 -15.12
C LYS A 484 29.09 3.29 -14.84
N CYS A 485 29.90 4.02 -14.08
CA CYS A 485 29.68 5.44 -13.79
C CYS A 485 30.37 6.30 -14.85
N ASP A 486 29.59 7.01 -15.62
CA ASP A 486 30.09 8.07 -16.51
C ASP A 486 29.43 9.40 -16.13
N PRO A 487 30.05 10.17 -15.21
CA PRO A 487 29.44 11.39 -14.70
C PRO A 487 29.46 12.55 -15.70
N THR A 488 30.34 12.50 -16.72
CA THR A 488 30.54 13.61 -17.68
C THR A 488 29.82 13.41 -19.02
N HIS A 489 29.52 12.15 -19.42
CA HIS A 489 28.91 11.81 -20.71
C HIS A 489 27.59 11.04 -20.55
N SER A 490 27.02 11.05 -19.34
CA SER A 490 25.73 10.37 -19.11
C SER A 490 24.60 11.04 -19.91
N PRO A 491 23.70 10.26 -20.54
CA PRO A 491 22.52 10.80 -21.22
C PRO A 491 21.44 11.31 -20.23
N LYS A 492 21.69 11.23 -18.91
CA LYS A 492 20.79 11.80 -17.91
C LYS A 492 20.64 13.30 -18.13
N ALA A 493 19.39 13.80 -18.13
CA ALA A 493 19.10 15.19 -18.51
C ALA A 493 19.91 16.22 -17.72
N GLU A 494 20.10 16.01 -16.43
CA GLU A 494 20.87 16.92 -15.54
C GLU A 494 22.35 16.97 -15.93
N VAL A 495 22.93 15.86 -16.40
CA VAL A 495 24.33 15.80 -16.86
C VAL A 495 24.44 16.36 -18.28
N ALA A 496 23.57 15.89 -19.19
CA ALA A 496 23.61 16.31 -20.60
C ALA A 496 23.39 17.81 -20.77
N ASN A 497 22.48 18.39 -20.01
CA ASN A 497 22.18 19.82 -20.07
C ASN A 497 23.14 20.69 -19.24
N PHE A 498 23.96 20.14 -18.37
CA PHE A 498 25.02 20.89 -17.69
C PHE A 498 26.12 21.35 -18.66
N GLY A 499 26.29 20.61 -19.76
CA GLY A 499 27.25 20.94 -20.82
C GLY A 499 28.64 20.30 -20.60
N TRP A 500 29.63 20.82 -21.36
CA TRP A 500 30.99 20.29 -21.31
C TRP A 500 31.60 20.49 -19.93
N SER A 501 31.94 19.39 -19.28
CA SER A 501 32.41 19.40 -17.91
C SER A 501 33.59 18.47 -17.67
N LYS A 502 34.34 18.72 -16.62
CA LYS A 502 35.43 17.87 -16.11
C LYS A 502 35.20 17.55 -14.64
N ILE A 503 35.73 16.42 -14.21
CA ILE A 503 35.73 16.03 -12.80
C ILE A 503 36.74 16.91 -12.06
N ASP A 504 36.24 17.69 -11.12
CA ASP A 504 37.07 18.47 -10.19
C ASP A 504 37.52 17.61 -9.01
N SER A 505 36.56 16.90 -8.41
CA SER A 505 36.82 16.05 -7.24
C SER A 505 35.89 14.85 -7.20
N GLN A 506 36.29 13.78 -6.50
CA GLN A 506 35.46 12.60 -6.29
C GLN A 506 35.66 12.01 -4.88
N TRP A 507 34.60 11.40 -4.35
CA TRP A 507 34.59 10.76 -3.02
C TRP A 507 33.76 9.47 -3.05
N GLU A 508 34.24 8.46 -2.31
CA GLU A 508 33.44 7.27 -2.00
C GLU A 508 32.79 7.47 -0.63
N ILE A 509 31.46 7.53 -0.57
CA ILE A 509 30.72 7.85 0.66
C ILE A 509 29.37 7.15 0.67
N GLY A 510 29.00 6.55 1.80
CA GLY A 510 27.70 5.86 1.93
C GLY A 510 27.49 4.72 0.95
N GLY A 511 28.57 4.13 0.39
CA GLY A 511 28.53 3.05 -0.60
C GLY A 511 28.20 3.51 -2.03
N VAL A 512 28.34 4.80 -2.34
CA VAL A 512 28.21 5.42 -3.67
C VAL A 512 29.41 6.27 -3.99
N VAL A 513 29.55 6.65 -5.26
CA VAL A 513 30.59 7.61 -5.67
C VAL A 513 29.93 8.98 -5.89
N LEU A 514 30.42 9.99 -5.21
CA LEU A 514 30.04 11.38 -5.41
C LEU A 514 31.10 12.07 -6.26
N TYR A 515 30.72 12.71 -7.36
CA TYR A 515 31.57 13.53 -8.19
C TYR A 515 31.17 14.99 -8.10
N LYS A 516 32.15 15.89 -8.07
CA LYS A 516 31.97 17.32 -8.31
C LYS A 516 32.47 17.63 -9.71
N LEU A 517 31.61 18.17 -10.54
CA LEU A 517 31.93 18.60 -11.89
C LEU A 517 31.94 20.12 -11.98
N VAL A 518 32.84 20.64 -12.78
CA VAL A 518 32.91 22.06 -13.17
C VAL A 518 33.00 22.17 -14.69
N HIS A 519 32.64 23.31 -15.24
CA HIS A 519 32.72 23.50 -16.70
C HIS A 519 34.18 23.34 -17.18
N SER A 520 34.33 22.59 -18.30
CA SER A 520 35.60 22.57 -19.00
C SER A 520 35.70 23.85 -19.87
N ARG A 521 36.72 24.64 -19.63
CA ARG A 521 37.00 25.80 -20.49
C ARG A 521 37.41 25.34 -21.89
#